data_2d8ba73aff24f86cc85176eabb4a6f81
#
_entry.id   2d8ba73aff24f86cc85176eabb4a6f81
#
_cell.length_a   1.000
_cell.length_b   1.000
_cell.length_c   1.000
_cell.angle_alpha   90.00
_cell.angle_beta   90.00
_cell.angle_gamma   90.00
#
_symmetry.space_group_name_H-M   'P 1'
#
loop_
_entity.id
_entity.type
_entity.pdbx_description
1 polymer ?
#
loop_
_entity_poly.entity_id
_entity_poly.type
_entity_poly.pdbx_seq_one_letter_code
_entity_poly.pdbx_strand_id
1 'polypeptide(L)'
;MPKAHIPQPENVRRITGSFAWVDHRLLRNAYLQAMTHQDMALYLFLVLAADRYGVSFYRKEKICDLVSLTFEQFEVARDRLISQELIAFEPYSACTPNGHYQVLTMHETRRPVQPSEVTRLTRGLSQKWLAGF
;
A
#
# COMPACT_ATOMS: atom_id res chain seq x y z
N MET A 1 10.83 9.99 29.92
CA MET A 1 10.78 8.71 29.21
C MET A 1 11.55 7.66 29.95
N PRO A 2 10.95 6.53 30.24
CA PRO A 2 11.72 5.43 30.83
C PRO A 2 12.79 4.95 29.84
N LYS A 3 13.89 4.49 30.34
CA LYS A 3 14.93 3.90 29.51
C LYS A 3 14.35 2.66 28.82
N ALA A 4 14.58 2.54 27.53
CA ALA A 4 14.16 1.36 26.78
C ALA A 4 14.93 0.14 27.27
N HIS A 5 14.20 -0.91 27.63
CA HIS A 5 14.79 -2.19 27.90
C HIS A 5 14.88 -2.97 26.59
N ILE A 6 16.07 -3.45 26.27
CA ILE A 6 16.30 -4.23 25.06
C ILE A 6 16.39 -5.71 25.47
N PRO A 7 15.37 -6.55 25.13
CA PRO A 7 15.38 -7.96 25.55
C PRO A 7 16.61 -8.74 25.12
N GLN A 8 17.12 -8.47 23.92
CA GLN A 8 18.29 -9.16 23.39
C GLN A 8 19.30 -8.15 22.86
N PRO A 9 20.13 -7.54 23.73
CA PRO A 9 21.07 -6.49 23.30
C PRO A 9 22.07 -6.97 22.24
N GLU A 10 22.43 -8.26 22.23
CA GLU A 10 23.34 -8.84 21.25
C GLU A 10 22.72 -9.02 19.88
N ASN A 11 21.40 -8.90 19.78
CA ASN A 11 20.65 -9.12 18.54
C ASN A 11 19.93 -7.87 18.05
N VAL A 12 20.44 -6.68 18.37
CA VAL A 12 19.89 -5.44 17.84
C VAL A 12 19.97 -5.48 16.31
N ARG A 13 18.82 -5.20 15.69
CA ARG A 13 18.67 -5.35 14.24
C ARG A 13 19.69 -4.53 13.47
N ARG A 14 20.40 -5.18 12.56
CA ARG A 14 21.25 -4.55 11.56
C ARG A 14 20.87 -5.09 10.21
N ILE A 15 20.71 -4.18 9.27
CA ILE A 15 20.40 -4.55 7.88
C ILE A 15 21.68 -4.29 7.08
N THR A 16 22.36 -5.37 6.68
CA THR A 16 23.63 -5.26 5.96
C THR A 16 23.41 -5.18 4.44
N GLY A 17 22.21 -5.57 3.96
CA GLY A 17 21.85 -5.44 2.56
C GLY A 17 20.95 -4.23 2.34
N SER A 18 20.18 -4.26 1.28
CA SER A 18 19.20 -3.22 1.01
C SER A 18 18.00 -3.35 1.94
N PHE A 19 17.27 -2.27 2.09
CA PHE A 19 16.05 -2.25 2.89
C PHE A 19 15.06 -1.26 2.29
N ALA A 20 13.80 -1.40 2.71
CA ALA A 20 12.73 -0.49 2.31
C ALA A 20 12.28 0.32 3.52
N TRP A 21 11.66 1.47 3.27
CA TRP A 21 11.21 2.39 4.33
C TRP A 21 9.70 2.36 4.43
N VAL A 22 9.21 2.37 5.67
CA VAL A 22 7.79 2.58 5.93
C VAL A 22 7.65 3.83 6.78
N ASP A 23 6.81 4.75 6.36
CA ASP A 23 6.62 6.02 7.04
C ASP A 23 5.92 5.82 8.38
N HIS A 24 6.46 6.39 9.45
CA HIS A 24 5.87 6.30 10.78
C HIS A 24 4.46 6.92 10.84
N ARG A 25 4.12 7.81 9.92
CA ARG A 25 2.79 8.42 9.87
C ARG A 25 1.70 7.41 9.55
N LEU A 26 2.05 6.26 8.99
CA LEU A 26 1.12 5.16 8.83
C LEU A 26 0.49 4.77 10.17
N LEU A 27 1.30 4.77 11.22
CA LEU A 27 0.85 4.51 12.59
C LEU A 27 0.33 5.78 13.27
N ARG A 28 1.10 6.86 13.24
CA ARG A 28 0.80 8.09 13.97
C ARG A 28 -0.46 8.79 13.49
N ASN A 29 -0.76 8.70 12.19
CA ASN A 29 -1.92 9.36 11.58
C ASN A 29 -3.11 8.41 11.41
N ALA A 30 -3.10 7.30 12.14
CA ALA A 30 -4.22 6.35 12.23
C ALA A 30 -4.54 5.61 10.92
N TYR A 31 -3.61 5.56 9.96
CA TYR A 31 -3.85 4.83 8.70
C TYR A 31 -4.03 3.34 8.93
N LEU A 32 -3.25 2.74 9.85
CA LEU A 32 -3.36 1.31 10.12
C LEU A 32 -4.75 0.93 10.63
N GLN A 33 -5.38 1.81 11.41
CA GLN A 33 -6.72 1.55 11.93
C GLN A 33 -7.78 1.52 10.83
N ALA A 34 -7.52 2.24 9.73
CA ALA A 34 -8.43 2.31 8.59
C ALA A 34 -8.17 1.22 7.54
N MET A 35 -7.10 0.43 7.70
CA MET A 35 -6.69 -0.58 6.73
C MET A 35 -7.14 -1.98 7.16
N THR A 36 -7.56 -2.79 6.18
CA THR A 36 -7.73 -4.22 6.41
C THR A 36 -6.38 -4.92 6.35
N HIS A 37 -6.33 -6.19 6.76
CA HIS A 37 -5.11 -6.98 6.66
C HIS A 37 -4.67 -7.16 5.21
N GLN A 38 -5.61 -7.27 4.28
CA GLN A 38 -5.30 -7.35 2.86
C GLN A 38 -4.69 -6.05 2.34
N ASP A 39 -5.21 -4.91 2.80
CA ASP A 39 -4.65 -3.60 2.46
C ASP A 39 -3.21 -3.49 2.95
N MET A 40 -2.95 -3.91 4.20
CA MET A 40 -1.62 -3.89 4.79
C MET A 40 -0.66 -4.80 4.03
N ALA A 41 -1.10 -6.01 3.68
CA ALA A 41 -0.28 -6.96 2.95
C ALA A 41 0.13 -6.40 1.59
N LEU A 42 -0.81 -5.84 0.86
CA LEU A 42 -0.51 -5.24 -0.44
C LEU A 42 0.41 -4.03 -0.31
N TYR A 43 0.13 -3.15 0.65
CA TYR A 43 0.95 -1.96 0.88
C TYR A 43 2.39 -2.34 1.23
N LEU A 44 2.57 -3.28 2.15
CA LEU A 44 3.89 -3.76 2.54
C LEU A 44 4.64 -4.33 1.34
N PHE A 45 3.97 -5.14 0.51
CA PHE A 45 4.59 -5.67 -0.70
C PHE A 45 5.05 -4.54 -1.63
N LEU A 46 4.20 -3.54 -1.86
CA LEU A 46 4.54 -2.45 -2.76
C LEU A 46 5.71 -1.61 -2.25
N VAL A 47 5.79 -1.42 -0.93
CA VAL A 47 6.94 -0.74 -0.31
C VAL A 47 8.22 -1.56 -0.53
N LEU A 48 8.15 -2.88 -0.34
CA LEU A 48 9.31 -3.76 -0.50
C LEU A 48 9.75 -3.87 -1.96
N ALA A 49 8.81 -3.82 -2.90
CA ALA A 49 9.10 -3.94 -4.34
C ALA A 49 9.54 -2.64 -4.97
N ALA A 50 9.36 -1.51 -4.29
CA ALA A 50 9.59 -0.19 -4.85
C ALA A 50 11.06 0.09 -5.08
N ASP A 51 11.35 0.83 -6.15
CA ASP A 51 12.68 1.40 -6.39
C ASP A 51 12.83 2.69 -5.55
N ARG A 52 13.92 3.45 -5.81
CA ARG A 52 14.19 4.69 -5.06
C ARG A 52 13.14 5.77 -5.25
N TYR A 53 12.31 5.67 -6.29
CA TYR A 53 11.21 6.61 -6.56
C TYR A 53 9.87 6.09 -6.05
N GLY A 54 9.85 4.92 -5.41
CA GLY A 54 8.64 4.31 -4.91
C GLY A 54 7.89 3.51 -5.96
N VAL A 55 8.50 3.23 -7.12
CA VAL A 55 7.81 2.62 -8.27
C VAL A 55 8.15 1.14 -8.39
N SER A 56 7.15 0.36 -8.70
CA SER A 56 7.28 -1.06 -9.01
C SER A 56 6.34 -1.43 -10.15
N PHE A 57 6.58 -2.59 -10.78
CA PHE A 57 5.80 -3.01 -11.96
C PHE A 57 5.60 -4.52 -11.99
N TYR A 58 5.39 -5.13 -10.83
CA TYR A 58 5.05 -6.54 -10.74
C TYR A 58 3.67 -6.81 -11.33
N ARG A 59 3.53 -7.95 -11.98
CA ARG A 59 2.24 -8.37 -12.55
C ARG A 59 1.28 -8.76 -11.42
N LYS A 60 -0.01 -8.51 -11.64
CA LYS A 60 -1.07 -8.81 -10.67
C LYS A 60 -1.00 -10.26 -10.18
N GLU A 61 -0.80 -11.20 -11.11
CA GLU A 61 -0.72 -12.61 -10.79
C GLU A 61 0.42 -12.91 -9.81
N LYS A 62 1.57 -12.29 -10.05
CA LYS A 62 2.75 -12.46 -9.19
C LYS A 62 2.53 -11.87 -7.82
N ILE A 63 1.92 -10.68 -7.76
CA ILE A 63 1.63 -10.03 -6.47
C ILE A 63 0.69 -10.90 -5.66
N CYS A 64 -0.38 -11.39 -6.26
CA CYS A 64 -1.36 -12.22 -5.57
C CYS A 64 -0.74 -13.51 -5.02
N ASP A 65 0.17 -14.12 -5.79
CA ASP A 65 0.90 -15.30 -5.32
C ASP A 65 1.77 -14.99 -4.11
N LEU A 66 2.48 -13.87 -4.14
CA LEU A 66 3.45 -13.51 -3.10
C LEU A 66 2.78 -13.09 -1.79
N VAL A 67 1.62 -12.45 -1.85
CA VAL A 67 0.94 -11.95 -0.64
C VAL A 67 -0.32 -12.75 -0.30
N SER A 68 -0.58 -13.84 -1.02
CA SER A 68 -1.71 -14.74 -0.75
C SER A 68 -3.06 -14.04 -0.82
N LEU A 69 -3.27 -13.27 -1.87
CA LEU A 69 -4.54 -12.61 -2.15
C LEU A 69 -5.20 -13.23 -3.38
N THR A 70 -6.52 -13.30 -3.38
CA THR A 70 -7.26 -13.55 -4.61
C THR A 70 -7.22 -12.29 -5.48
N PHE A 71 -7.53 -12.43 -6.76
CA PHE A 71 -7.59 -11.27 -7.66
C PHE A 71 -8.60 -10.24 -7.18
N GLU A 72 -9.73 -10.70 -6.68
CA GLU A 72 -10.77 -9.83 -6.14
C GLU A 72 -10.29 -9.08 -4.90
N GLN A 73 -9.66 -9.79 -3.95
CA GLN A 73 -9.08 -9.17 -2.76
C GLN A 73 -8.01 -8.14 -3.11
N PHE A 74 -7.17 -8.47 -4.09
CA PHE A 74 -6.14 -7.56 -4.57
C PHE A 74 -6.75 -6.27 -5.14
N GLU A 75 -7.75 -6.40 -5.99
CA GLU A 75 -8.38 -5.23 -6.63
C GLU A 75 -9.03 -4.32 -5.60
N VAL A 76 -9.73 -4.91 -4.63
CA VAL A 76 -10.36 -4.14 -3.55
C VAL A 76 -9.31 -3.43 -2.70
N ALA A 77 -8.24 -4.14 -2.32
CA ALA A 77 -7.16 -3.56 -1.52
C ALA A 77 -6.46 -2.42 -2.29
N ARG A 78 -6.17 -2.64 -3.57
CA ARG A 78 -5.57 -1.63 -4.43
C ARG A 78 -6.42 -0.36 -4.47
N ASP A 79 -7.71 -0.51 -4.71
CA ASP A 79 -8.62 0.62 -4.81
C ASP A 79 -8.74 1.38 -3.50
N ARG A 80 -8.72 0.67 -2.37
CA ARG A 80 -8.71 1.31 -1.05
C ARG A 80 -7.44 2.12 -0.82
N LEU A 81 -6.28 1.55 -1.17
CA LEU A 81 -5.00 2.24 -1.02
C LEU A 81 -4.93 3.48 -1.92
N ILE A 82 -5.49 3.40 -3.13
CA ILE A 82 -5.59 4.55 -4.03
C ILE A 82 -6.50 5.62 -3.41
N SER A 83 -7.64 5.23 -2.85
CA SER A 83 -8.58 6.14 -2.21
C SER A 83 -7.97 6.87 -1.02
N GLN A 84 -7.08 6.20 -0.29
CA GLN A 84 -6.34 6.81 0.82
C GLN A 84 -5.15 7.65 0.35
N GLU A 85 -4.90 7.68 -0.95
CA GLU A 85 -3.75 8.37 -1.55
C GLU A 85 -2.41 7.88 -1.00
N LEU A 86 -2.35 6.60 -0.66
CA LEU A 86 -1.11 5.94 -0.24
C LEU A 86 -0.34 5.38 -1.42
N ILE A 87 -1.03 5.04 -2.51
CA ILE A 87 -0.42 4.56 -3.74
C ILE A 87 -1.09 5.18 -4.96
N ALA A 88 -0.39 5.14 -6.08
CA ALA A 88 -0.94 5.43 -7.40
C ALA A 88 -0.71 4.22 -8.29
N PHE A 89 -1.55 4.06 -9.29
CA PHE A 89 -1.44 2.99 -10.28
C PHE A 89 -1.67 3.57 -11.67
N GLU A 90 -0.77 3.23 -12.58
CA GLU A 90 -0.87 3.63 -13.99
C GLU A 90 -0.75 2.39 -14.86
N PRO A 91 -1.82 1.97 -15.57
CA PRO A 91 -1.74 0.80 -16.44
C PRO A 91 -0.80 1.05 -17.61
N TYR A 92 -0.17 -0.01 -18.10
CA TYR A 92 0.72 0.09 -19.28
C TYR A 92 -0.04 0.55 -20.52
N SER A 93 -1.28 0.12 -20.64
CA SER A 93 -2.18 0.54 -21.72
C SER A 93 -3.62 0.37 -21.28
N ALA A 94 -4.58 0.89 -22.06
CA ALA A 94 -5.99 0.79 -21.74
C ALA A 94 -6.50 -0.65 -21.66
N CYS A 95 -5.79 -1.60 -22.27
CA CYS A 95 -6.27 -2.98 -22.39
C CYS A 95 -5.59 -3.95 -21.43
N THR A 96 -4.67 -3.50 -20.57
CA THR A 96 -3.94 -4.38 -19.66
C THR A 96 -4.30 -4.08 -18.20
N PRO A 97 -4.46 -5.13 -17.36
CA PRO A 97 -4.63 -4.93 -15.93
C PRO A 97 -3.33 -4.65 -15.20
N ASN A 98 -2.19 -4.76 -15.89
CA ASN A 98 -0.88 -4.57 -15.28
C ASN A 98 -0.34 -3.18 -15.59
N GLY A 99 0.53 -2.68 -14.74
CA GLY A 99 1.09 -1.35 -14.89
C GLY A 99 2.11 -1.01 -13.82
N HIS A 100 2.32 0.28 -13.65
CA HIS A 100 3.22 0.80 -12.64
C HIS A 100 2.46 1.13 -11.36
N TYR A 101 3.02 0.73 -10.23
CA TYR A 101 2.54 1.11 -8.90
C TYR A 101 3.55 2.06 -8.29
N GLN A 102 3.05 3.07 -7.61
CA GLN A 102 3.91 4.03 -6.92
C GLN A 102 3.42 4.19 -5.49
N VAL A 103 4.34 4.00 -4.53
CA VAL A 103 4.08 4.36 -3.13
C VAL A 103 4.28 5.86 -3.02
N LEU A 104 3.26 6.54 -2.53
CA LEU A 104 3.24 8.01 -2.49
C LEU A 104 3.77 8.54 -1.18
N THR A 105 4.27 9.77 -1.21
CA THR A 105 4.68 10.48 0.00
C THR A 105 3.45 10.80 0.85
N MET A 106 3.63 10.79 2.17
CA MET A 106 2.55 11.13 3.11
C MET A 106 2.75 12.55 3.60
N HIS A 107 1.64 13.29 3.71
CA HIS A 107 1.67 14.66 4.21
C HIS A 107 1.45 14.66 5.73
N GLU A 108 2.13 15.57 6.45
CA GLU A 108 2.17 15.58 7.91
C GLU A 108 0.79 15.66 8.56
N THR A 109 -0.10 16.46 8.00
CA THR A 109 -1.42 16.72 8.59
C THR A 109 -2.51 15.81 8.04
N ARG A 110 -2.17 14.95 7.09
CA ARG A 110 -3.17 14.13 6.43
C ARG A 110 -3.63 12.98 7.33
N ARG A 111 -4.94 12.75 7.32
CA ARG A 111 -5.58 11.64 8.01
C ARG A 111 -6.26 10.72 7.01
N PRO A 112 -6.49 9.45 7.36
CA PRO A 112 -7.21 8.56 6.46
C PRO A 112 -8.65 9.02 6.26
N VAL A 113 -9.18 8.72 5.08
CA VAL A 113 -10.59 8.93 4.75
C VAL A 113 -11.43 7.98 5.62
N GLN A 114 -12.58 8.45 6.13
CA GLN A 114 -13.46 7.62 6.93
C GLN A 114 -13.93 6.39 6.16
N PRO A 115 -14.17 5.26 6.84
CA PRO A 115 -14.56 4.02 6.14
C PRO A 115 -15.76 4.18 5.21
N SER A 116 -16.77 4.96 5.60
CA SER A 116 -17.93 5.22 4.76
C SER A 116 -17.55 5.98 3.49
N GLU A 117 -16.64 6.93 3.60
CA GLU A 117 -16.14 7.70 2.46
C GLU A 117 -15.25 6.86 1.56
N VAL A 118 -14.43 5.98 2.15
CA VAL A 118 -13.60 5.05 1.38
C VAL A 118 -14.48 4.15 0.52
N THR A 119 -15.54 3.58 1.10
CA THR A 119 -16.46 2.71 0.36
C THR A 119 -17.09 3.46 -0.82
N ARG A 120 -17.53 4.70 -0.58
CA ARG A 120 -18.13 5.52 -1.63
C ARG A 120 -17.14 5.86 -2.74
N LEU A 121 -15.90 6.24 -2.37
CA LEU A 121 -14.86 6.57 -3.34
C LEU A 121 -14.45 5.35 -4.14
N THR A 122 -14.30 4.20 -3.50
CA THR A 122 -13.96 2.95 -4.17
C THR A 122 -15.04 2.55 -5.17
N ARG A 123 -16.31 2.69 -4.77
CA ARG A 123 -17.44 2.42 -5.65
C ARG A 123 -17.44 3.35 -6.85
N GLY A 124 -17.17 4.65 -6.64
CA GLY A 124 -17.05 5.63 -7.72
C GLY A 124 -15.90 5.30 -8.66
N LEU A 125 -14.74 4.90 -8.14
CA LEU A 125 -13.60 4.50 -8.95
C LEU A 125 -13.94 3.27 -9.80
N SER A 126 -14.59 2.26 -9.22
CA SER A 126 -14.99 1.06 -9.96
C SER A 126 -15.91 1.40 -11.11
N GLN A 127 -16.91 2.27 -10.88
CA GLN A 127 -17.83 2.73 -11.94
C GLN A 127 -17.08 3.49 -13.02
N LYS A 128 -16.15 4.36 -12.62
CA LYS A 128 -15.35 5.14 -13.56
C LYS A 128 -14.48 4.24 -14.44
N TRP A 129 -13.89 3.20 -13.85
CA TRP A 129 -13.08 2.23 -14.59
C TRP A 129 -13.94 1.46 -15.59
N LEU A 130 -15.10 1.00 -15.16
CA LEU A 130 -16.03 0.28 -16.04
C LEU A 130 -16.54 1.17 -17.19
N ALA A 131 -16.80 2.45 -16.91
CA ALA A 131 -17.27 3.39 -17.93
C ALA A 131 -16.14 3.86 -18.85
N GLY A 132 -14.89 3.90 -18.34
CA GLY A 132 -13.73 4.37 -19.08
C GLY A 132 -13.06 3.32 -19.96
N PHE A 133 -13.44 2.09 -19.78
CA PHE A 133 -12.88 0.97 -20.51
C PHE A 133 -13.98 0.20 -21.24
#